data_1c7b478af652e94423356bcf89da8a4d
#
_entry.id   1c7b478af652e94423356bcf89da8a4d
#
_cell.length_a   1.000
_cell.length_b   1.000
_cell.length_c   1.000
_cell.angle_alpha   90.00
_cell.angle_beta   90.00
_cell.angle_gamma   90.00
#
_symmetry.space_group_name_H-M   'P 1'
#
loop_
_entity.id
_entity.type
_entity.pdbx_description
1 polymer ?
#
loop_
_entity_poly.entity_id
_entity_poly.type
_entity_poly.pdbx_seq_one_letter_code
_entity_poly.pdbx_strand_id
1 'polypeptide(L)'
;MPEKDVDIIFNNINIASDAVLVIPYNLPVKTGTAELRLTHTNASYLGCFGGKYYFYSDEPESDVYFEWSDNADHADIVRLLTTHDAEHFIVNDDGTVGMLPDIHFEKAGEISVTEKGHVRKCISGDDNVDGKPEKSAACVYNAKNKPKEYELNLEYDEKKLFSGDIFLELDFGGDRAELYADGKLIDDWFSNGELWRVALKRYGYPEKLVLKLYPFDDKVYYDLKPKKECRLNETKLVHVRCDSESSKNGEITSMI
;
A
#
# COMPACT_ATOMS: atom_id res chain seq x y z
N MET A 1 -16.84 -29.29 16.08
CA MET A 1 -16.04 -30.10 15.13
C MET A 1 -15.12 -30.96 15.97
N PRO A 2 -14.91 -32.24 15.68
CA PRO A 2 -13.85 -33.00 16.32
C PRO A 2 -12.51 -32.42 15.85
N GLU A 3 -11.63 -32.10 16.77
CA GLU A 3 -10.29 -31.52 16.53
C GLU A 3 -9.43 -32.28 15.50
N LYS A 4 -9.71 -33.56 15.32
CA LYS A 4 -8.99 -34.42 14.36
C LYS A 4 -9.26 -34.14 12.89
N ASP A 5 -10.42 -33.60 12.54
CA ASP A 5 -10.78 -33.35 11.13
C ASP A 5 -10.16 -32.05 10.61
N VAL A 6 -9.88 -31.11 11.51
CA VAL A 6 -9.26 -29.82 11.16
C VAL A 6 -7.79 -30.01 10.79
N ASP A 7 -7.06 -30.86 11.53
CA ASP A 7 -5.64 -31.13 11.27
C ASP A 7 -5.38 -31.80 9.90
N ILE A 8 -6.33 -32.60 9.42
CA ILE A 8 -6.20 -33.29 8.12
C ILE A 8 -6.39 -32.32 6.95
N ILE A 9 -7.27 -31.33 7.09
CA ILE A 9 -7.59 -30.39 6.02
C ILE A 9 -6.44 -29.41 5.77
N PHE A 10 -5.70 -29.03 6.81
CA PHE A 10 -4.62 -28.05 6.71
C PHE A 10 -3.23 -28.63 6.47
N ASN A 11 -3.05 -29.94 6.52
CA ASN A 11 -1.73 -30.57 6.42
C ASN A 11 -1.07 -30.47 5.03
N ASN A 12 -1.79 -30.09 3.98
CA ASN A 12 -1.28 -30.07 2.61
C ASN A 12 -1.43 -28.70 1.91
N ILE A 13 -1.66 -27.64 2.67
CA ILE A 13 -1.81 -26.30 2.08
C ILE A 13 -0.53 -25.51 2.32
N ASN A 14 0.15 -25.17 1.23
CA ASN A 14 1.27 -24.24 1.26
C ASN A 14 0.74 -22.81 1.38
N ILE A 15 1.01 -22.16 2.52
CA ILE A 15 0.63 -20.76 2.75
C ILE A 15 1.91 -19.94 2.66
N ALA A 16 1.94 -18.97 1.75
CA ALA A 16 3.01 -17.97 1.71
C ALA A 16 3.02 -17.14 3.01
N SER A 17 4.19 -16.67 3.43
CA SER A 17 4.40 -16.04 4.75
C SER A 17 3.49 -14.84 5.04
N ASP A 18 2.94 -14.19 4.01
CA ASP A 18 2.12 -12.98 4.11
C ASP A 18 0.71 -13.17 3.53
N ALA A 19 0.31 -14.42 3.23
CA ALA A 19 -0.98 -14.71 2.64
C ALA A 19 -2.06 -14.96 3.71
N VAL A 20 -3.26 -14.43 3.48
CA VAL A 20 -4.46 -14.76 4.24
C VAL A 20 -5.36 -15.61 3.34
N LEU A 21 -5.56 -16.87 3.70
CA LEU A 21 -6.42 -17.78 2.97
C LEU A 21 -7.73 -17.99 3.72
N VAL A 22 -8.84 -17.98 2.99
CA VAL A 22 -10.16 -18.32 3.51
C VAL A 22 -10.56 -19.66 2.90
N ILE A 23 -10.28 -20.75 3.59
CA ILE A 23 -10.56 -22.10 3.11
C ILE A 23 -11.91 -22.55 3.65
N PRO A 24 -12.90 -22.77 2.77
CA PRO A 24 -14.21 -23.19 3.20
C PRO A 24 -14.21 -24.67 3.56
N TYR A 25 -14.91 -25.00 4.62
CA TYR A 25 -15.21 -26.39 5.01
C TYR A 25 -16.71 -26.60 5.07
N ASN A 26 -17.19 -27.62 4.36
CA ASN A 26 -18.62 -27.97 4.31
C ASN A 26 -19.52 -26.79 3.90
N LEU A 27 -19.08 -26.03 2.87
CA LEU A 27 -19.79 -24.87 2.35
C LEU A 27 -21.11 -25.28 1.69
N PRO A 28 -22.27 -24.79 2.17
CA PRO A 28 -23.55 -25.06 1.50
C PRO A 28 -23.61 -24.34 0.17
N VAL A 29 -23.94 -25.08 -0.89
CA VAL A 29 -24.02 -24.59 -2.26
C VAL A 29 -25.46 -24.66 -2.74
N LYS A 30 -25.98 -23.56 -3.26
CA LYS A 30 -27.35 -23.49 -3.77
C LYS A 30 -27.38 -23.90 -5.23
N THR A 31 -27.80 -25.13 -5.51
CA THR A 31 -28.08 -25.63 -6.87
C THR A 31 -29.49 -26.18 -6.91
N GLY A 32 -30.44 -25.39 -7.36
CA GLY A 32 -31.84 -25.82 -7.43
C GLY A 32 -32.42 -26.27 -6.08
N THR A 33 -32.95 -27.50 -6.00
CA THR A 33 -33.62 -28.05 -4.80
C THR A 33 -32.74 -28.99 -3.97
N ALA A 34 -31.54 -29.34 -4.42
CA ALA A 34 -30.64 -30.27 -3.72
C ALA A 34 -29.77 -29.54 -2.69
N GLU A 35 -29.59 -30.17 -1.52
CA GLU A 35 -28.56 -29.73 -0.55
C GLU A 35 -27.20 -30.26 -1.01
N LEU A 36 -26.54 -29.50 -1.86
CA LEU A 36 -25.17 -29.77 -2.25
C LEU A 36 -24.21 -29.05 -1.28
N ARG A 37 -23.08 -29.67 -1.00
CA ARG A 37 -22.03 -29.07 -0.19
C ARG A 37 -20.66 -29.30 -0.82
N LEU A 38 -19.88 -28.22 -0.88
CA LEU A 38 -18.44 -28.34 -1.06
C LEU A 38 -17.83 -28.78 0.27
N THR A 39 -17.38 -30.03 0.35
CA THR A 39 -16.86 -30.60 1.59
C THR A 39 -15.53 -29.97 1.96
N HIS A 40 -14.60 -29.90 1.01
CA HIS A 40 -13.35 -29.15 1.17
C HIS A 40 -12.65 -28.88 -0.18
N THR A 41 -11.70 -27.98 -0.16
CA THR A 41 -10.84 -27.61 -1.28
C THR A 41 -9.51 -27.06 -0.73
N ASN A 42 -8.46 -27.05 -1.54
CA ASN A 42 -7.22 -26.34 -1.23
C ASN A 42 -7.16 -24.91 -1.80
N ALA A 43 -8.20 -24.45 -2.49
CA ALA A 43 -8.31 -23.09 -2.98
C ALA A 43 -8.97 -22.15 -1.97
N SER A 44 -8.58 -20.88 -1.97
CA SER A 44 -9.16 -19.86 -1.12
C SER A 44 -10.51 -19.38 -1.67
N TYR A 45 -11.50 -19.25 -0.80
CA TYR A 45 -12.84 -18.82 -1.18
C TYR A 45 -12.95 -17.30 -1.24
N LEU A 46 -13.38 -16.76 -2.38
CA LEU A 46 -13.58 -15.33 -2.59
C LEU A 46 -15.03 -14.90 -2.36
N GLY A 47 -15.99 -15.70 -2.82
CA GLY A 47 -17.40 -15.36 -2.67
C GLY A 47 -18.31 -16.11 -3.64
N CYS A 48 -19.63 -15.84 -3.54
CA CYS A 48 -20.63 -16.37 -4.48
C CYS A 48 -21.37 -15.19 -5.13
N PHE A 49 -21.24 -15.05 -6.45
CA PHE A 49 -21.81 -13.97 -7.23
C PHE A 49 -22.49 -14.53 -8.48
N GLY A 50 -23.70 -14.08 -8.75
CA GLY A 50 -24.47 -14.56 -9.93
C GLY A 50 -24.68 -16.07 -9.98
N GLY A 51 -24.71 -16.76 -8.82
CA GLY A 51 -24.84 -18.21 -8.75
C GLY A 51 -23.55 -19.00 -9.05
N LYS A 52 -22.43 -18.32 -9.22
CA LYS A 52 -21.10 -18.92 -9.36
C LYS A 52 -20.30 -18.73 -8.08
N TYR A 53 -19.49 -19.71 -7.72
CA TYR A 53 -18.61 -19.71 -6.56
C TYR A 53 -17.17 -19.46 -7.02
N TYR A 54 -16.59 -18.36 -6.55
CA TYR A 54 -15.27 -17.89 -6.96
C TYR A 54 -14.24 -18.29 -5.92
N PHE A 55 -13.14 -18.87 -6.42
CA PHE A 55 -11.99 -19.28 -5.63
C PHE A 55 -10.72 -18.76 -6.29
N TYR A 56 -9.64 -18.71 -5.54
CA TYR A 56 -8.32 -18.40 -6.08
C TYR A 56 -7.24 -19.26 -5.49
N SER A 57 -6.19 -19.50 -6.27
CA SER A 57 -5.02 -20.28 -5.87
C SER A 57 -3.80 -19.89 -6.68
N ASP A 58 -2.59 -19.99 -6.08
CA ASP A 58 -1.31 -19.90 -6.76
C ASP A 58 -0.78 -21.29 -7.20
N GLU A 59 -1.46 -22.35 -6.78
CA GLU A 59 -1.12 -23.69 -7.23
C GLU A 59 -1.51 -23.88 -8.71
N PRO A 60 -0.78 -24.75 -9.45
CA PRO A 60 -1.19 -25.15 -10.78
C PRO A 60 -2.62 -25.68 -10.76
N GLU A 61 -3.40 -25.37 -11.78
CA GLU A 61 -4.81 -25.79 -11.87
C GLU A 61 -5.00 -27.29 -11.69
N SER A 62 -4.05 -28.12 -12.16
CA SER A 62 -4.02 -29.58 -11.97
C SER A 62 -3.95 -30.02 -10.51
N ASP A 63 -3.45 -29.14 -9.63
CA ASP A 63 -3.22 -29.45 -8.22
C ASP A 63 -4.31 -28.87 -7.32
N VAL A 64 -5.24 -28.10 -7.89
CA VAL A 64 -6.42 -27.59 -7.20
C VAL A 64 -7.55 -28.60 -7.28
N TYR A 65 -8.16 -28.88 -6.12
CA TYR A 65 -9.25 -29.82 -6.05
C TYR A 65 -10.47 -29.27 -5.34
N PHE A 66 -11.65 -29.82 -5.70
CA PHE A 66 -12.94 -29.51 -5.10
C PHE A 66 -13.66 -30.84 -4.77
N GLU A 67 -13.86 -31.11 -3.50
CA GLU A 67 -14.59 -32.30 -3.07
C GLU A 67 -16.03 -31.97 -2.70
N TRP A 68 -16.97 -32.69 -3.30
CA TRP A 68 -18.40 -32.46 -3.15
C TRP A 68 -19.08 -33.57 -2.38
N SER A 69 -20.21 -33.27 -1.74
CA SER A 69 -20.97 -34.24 -0.96
C SER A 69 -21.63 -35.35 -1.79
N ASP A 70 -21.80 -35.14 -3.08
CA ASP A 70 -22.47 -36.08 -4.01
C ASP A 70 -21.51 -36.80 -4.98
N ASN A 71 -20.20 -36.54 -4.88
CA ASN A 71 -19.17 -37.06 -5.77
C ASN A 71 -19.37 -36.75 -7.26
N ALA A 72 -20.20 -35.74 -7.60
CA ALA A 72 -20.36 -35.29 -8.96
C ALA A 72 -19.40 -34.13 -9.28
N ASP A 73 -19.17 -33.89 -10.57
CA ASP A 73 -18.45 -32.73 -11.03
C ASP A 73 -19.40 -31.53 -11.12
N HIS A 74 -19.00 -30.43 -10.45
CA HIS A 74 -19.76 -29.17 -10.43
C HIS A 74 -18.93 -27.99 -10.96
N ALA A 75 -18.06 -28.26 -11.93
CA ALA A 75 -17.22 -27.25 -12.58
C ALA A 75 -18.03 -26.10 -13.19
N ASP A 76 -19.27 -26.33 -13.57
CA ASP A 76 -20.18 -25.32 -14.13
C ASP A 76 -20.47 -24.17 -13.15
N ILE A 77 -20.44 -24.43 -11.85
CA ILE A 77 -20.71 -23.42 -10.81
C ILE A 77 -19.46 -22.88 -10.13
N VAL A 78 -18.27 -23.46 -10.39
CA VAL A 78 -17.00 -23.01 -9.84
C VAL A 78 -16.28 -22.11 -10.84
N ARG A 79 -15.58 -21.12 -10.33
CA ARG A 79 -14.63 -20.27 -11.05
C ARG A 79 -13.36 -20.18 -10.24
N LEU A 80 -12.27 -20.69 -10.81
CA LEU A 80 -10.93 -20.58 -10.23
C LEU A 80 -10.21 -19.40 -10.87
N LEU A 81 -9.62 -18.55 -10.04
CA LEU A 81 -8.84 -17.38 -10.40
C LEU A 81 -7.39 -17.58 -9.96
N THR A 82 -6.46 -16.85 -10.58
CA THR A 82 -5.14 -16.66 -10.00
C THR A 82 -5.24 -15.70 -8.80
N THR A 83 -4.25 -15.68 -7.92
CA THR A 83 -4.20 -14.68 -6.83
C THR A 83 -4.18 -13.26 -7.40
N HIS A 84 -3.44 -13.04 -8.49
CA HIS A 84 -3.41 -11.75 -9.17
C HIS A 84 -4.80 -11.31 -9.66
N ASP A 85 -5.56 -12.19 -10.30
CA ASP A 85 -6.92 -11.88 -10.75
C ASP A 85 -7.86 -11.64 -9.58
N ALA A 86 -7.70 -12.39 -8.49
CA ALA A 86 -8.51 -12.22 -7.28
C ALA A 86 -8.29 -10.85 -6.60
N GLU A 87 -7.08 -10.32 -6.63
CA GLU A 87 -6.76 -8.97 -6.14
C GLU A 87 -7.44 -7.86 -6.95
N HIS A 88 -7.69 -8.12 -8.24
CA HIS A 88 -8.34 -7.18 -9.16
C HIS A 88 -9.85 -7.44 -9.33
N PHE A 89 -10.37 -8.45 -8.66
CA PHE A 89 -11.77 -8.87 -8.78
C PHE A 89 -12.70 -7.87 -8.08
N ILE A 90 -13.71 -7.40 -8.81
CA ILE A 90 -14.74 -6.50 -8.27
C ILE A 90 -16.14 -7.03 -8.52
N VAL A 91 -17.05 -6.68 -7.62
CA VAL A 91 -18.49 -6.83 -7.81
C VAL A 91 -19.10 -5.45 -7.91
N ASN A 92 -19.72 -5.14 -9.04
CA ASN A 92 -20.38 -3.87 -9.28
C ASN A 92 -21.71 -3.77 -8.51
N ASP A 93 -22.25 -2.56 -8.37
CA ASP A 93 -23.51 -2.29 -7.66
C ASP A 93 -24.71 -3.05 -8.29
N ASP A 94 -24.66 -3.32 -9.58
CA ASP A 94 -25.68 -4.11 -10.31
C ASP A 94 -25.52 -5.64 -10.15
N GLY A 95 -24.52 -6.09 -9.40
CA GLY A 95 -24.20 -7.50 -9.16
C GLY A 95 -23.39 -8.15 -10.28
N THR A 96 -23.00 -7.41 -11.31
CA THR A 96 -22.07 -7.92 -12.33
C THR A 96 -20.67 -8.03 -11.75
N VAL A 97 -19.88 -8.96 -12.31
CA VAL A 97 -18.51 -9.22 -11.91
C VAL A 97 -17.58 -8.64 -12.96
N GLY A 98 -16.54 -7.99 -12.52
CA GLY A 98 -15.53 -7.41 -13.39
C GLY A 98 -14.12 -7.50 -12.80
N MET A 99 -13.15 -7.06 -13.58
CA MET A 99 -11.78 -6.94 -13.15
C MET A 99 -11.41 -5.45 -13.09
N LEU A 100 -10.71 -5.04 -12.04
CA LEU A 100 -10.10 -3.72 -12.03
C LEU A 100 -9.04 -3.65 -13.13
N PRO A 101 -8.95 -2.52 -13.83
CA PRO A 101 -7.90 -2.33 -14.82
C PRO A 101 -6.53 -2.31 -14.15
N ASP A 102 -5.53 -2.76 -14.88
CA ASP A 102 -4.13 -2.64 -14.44
C ASP A 102 -3.78 -1.17 -14.21
N ILE A 103 -3.09 -0.92 -13.09
CA ILE A 103 -2.61 0.41 -12.74
C ILE A 103 -1.15 0.53 -13.15
N HIS A 104 -0.87 1.46 -14.06
CA HIS A 104 0.47 1.75 -14.51
C HIS A 104 1.03 3.00 -13.86
N PHE A 105 2.30 2.91 -13.46
CA PHE A 105 3.05 4.01 -12.87
C PHE A 105 4.11 4.47 -13.85
N GLU A 106 4.01 5.72 -14.31
CA GLU A 106 4.95 6.31 -15.25
C GLU A 106 5.60 7.56 -14.66
N LYS A 107 6.85 7.84 -15.05
CA LYS A 107 7.51 9.09 -14.65
C LYS A 107 6.69 10.31 -15.11
N ALA A 108 6.37 11.23 -14.20
CA ALA A 108 5.52 12.39 -14.47
C ALA A 108 6.24 13.73 -14.51
N GLY A 109 7.55 13.75 -14.34
CA GLY A 109 8.33 14.98 -14.32
C GLY A 109 9.66 14.82 -13.61
N GLU A 110 10.29 15.94 -13.27
CA GLU A 110 11.55 16.00 -12.54
C GLU A 110 11.38 16.68 -11.19
N ILE A 111 12.25 16.32 -10.24
CA ILE A 111 12.30 16.94 -8.91
C ILE A 111 13.73 17.37 -8.64
N SER A 112 13.94 18.64 -8.33
CA SER A 112 15.19 19.10 -7.76
C SER A 112 15.04 19.24 -6.25
N VAL A 113 15.99 18.68 -5.50
CA VAL A 113 16.00 18.64 -4.04
C VAL A 113 17.14 19.45 -3.49
N THR A 114 16.86 20.37 -2.58
CA THR A 114 17.88 21.14 -1.87
C THR A 114 17.69 20.98 -0.37
N GLU A 115 18.66 20.38 0.32
CA GLU A 115 18.67 20.36 1.78
C GLU A 115 19.00 21.74 2.33
N LYS A 116 18.12 22.29 3.15
CA LYS A 116 18.36 23.58 3.82
C LYS A 116 19.33 23.39 4.97
N GLY A 117 20.55 23.88 4.79
CA GLY A 117 21.54 23.90 5.87
C GLY A 117 21.01 24.73 7.05
N HIS A 118 21.07 24.18 8.26
CA HIS A 118 20.86 24.97 9.44
C HIS A 118 22.04 25.95 9.60
N VAL A 119 21.83 27.21 9.19
CA VAL A 119 22.76 28.29 9.54
C VAL A 119 22.70 28.43 11.04
N ARG A 120 23.75 27.97 11.74
CA ARG A 120 23.99 28.34 13.13
C ARG A 120 24.16 29.85 13.12
N LYS A 121 23.16 30.62 13.49
CA LYS A 121 23.39 31.97 13.99
C LYS A 121 24.10 31.79 15.32
N CYS A 122 25.44 31.76 15.28
CA CYS A 122 26.21 32.08 16.44
C CYS A 122 25.96 33.55 16.69
N ILE A 123 25.11 33.88 17.65
CA ILE A 123 25.10 35.21 18.24
C ILE A 123 26.35 35.24 19.06
N SER A 124 27.42 35.76 18.48
CA SER A 124 28.59 36.22 19.25
C SER A 124 28.11 37.45 20.03
N GLY A 125 27.58 37.20 21.21
CA GLY A 125 27.46 38.28 22.21
C GLY A 125 28.86 38.63 22.71
N ASP A 126 29.47 39.62 22.10
CA ASP A 126 30.52 40.37 22.74
C ASP A 126 29.85 41.31 23.77
N ASP A 127 29.73 40.83 24.99
CA ASP A 127 29.59 41.71 26.17
C ASP A 127 30.41 41.09 27.29
N ASN A 128 31.68 41.45 27.28
CA ASN A 128 32.55 41.34 28.40
C ASN A 128 32.14 42.36 29.46
N VAL A 129 31.32 41.92 30.42
CA VAL A 129 31.30 42.57 31.72
C VAL A 129 31.24 41.46 32.77
N ASP A 130 32.31 41.45 33.58
CA ASP A 130 32.50 40.69 34.82
C ASP A 130 32.55 39.15 34.74
N GLY A 131 33.65 38.61 34.25
CA GLY A 131 34.49 37.60 34.92
C GLY A 131 33.86 36.26 35.37
N LYS A 132 32.65 35.86 34.96
CA LYS A 132 32.17 34.48 35.13
C LYS A 132 31.47 34.01 33.86
N PRO A 133 31.90 32.88 33.27
CA PRO A 133 31.13 32.29 32.19
C PRO A 133 29.85 31.67 32.80
N GLU A 134 28.77 32.39 32.82
CA GLU A 134 27.47 31.76 32.92
C GLU A 134 27.31 30.92 31.66
N LYS A 135 27.44 29.61 31.83
CA LYS A 135 26.99 28.65 30.82
C LYS A 135 25.49 28.87 30.65
N SER A 136 25.14 29.73 29.71
CA SER A 136 23.79 29.93 29.26
C SER A 136 23.21 28.56 28.93
N ALA A 137 22.31 28.08 29.79
CA ALA A 137 21.57 26.83 29.61
C ALA A 137 20.72 26.80 28.34
N ALA A 138 20.66 27.92 27.61
CA ALA A 138 19.93 28.07 26.35
C ALA A 138 20.59 27.39 25.13
N CYS A 139 21.85 26.95 25.24
CA CYS A 139 22.54 26.26 24.13
C CYS A 139 22.40 24.74 24.14
N VAL A 140 21.66 24.16 25.06
CA VAL A 140 21.40 22.70 25.13
C VAL A 140 20.04 22.34 24.61
N TYR A 141 19.44 23.17 23.78
CA TYR A 141 18.32 22.69 22.96
C TYR A 141 18.87 21.70 21.92
N ASN A 142 18.63 20.45 22.23
CA ASN A 142 19.05 19.27 21.49
C ASN A 142 19.01 19.49 19.98
N ALA A 143 20.15 19.65 19.33
CA ALA A 143 20.30 19.58 17.89
C ALA A 143 19.87 18.20 17.33
N LYS A 144 19.66 17.22 18.21
CA LYS A 144 19.20 15.89 17.89
C LYS A 144 17.73 15.80 17.45
N ASN A 145 16.87 16.75 17.85
CA ASN A 145 15.43 16.68 17.59
C ASN A 145 14.90 17.75 16.61
N LYS A 146 15.80 18.49 15.95
CA LYS A 146 15.37 19.43 14.93
C LYS A 146 15.07 18.69 13.63
N PRO A 147 13.96 19.02 12.95
CA PRO A 147 13.67 18.45 11.66
C PRO A 147 14.72 18.85 10.64
N LYS A 148 15.06 17.96 9.72
CA LYS A 148 15.76 18.30 8.48
C LYS A 148 14.76 18.89 7.51
N GLU A 149 15.11 20.00 6.87
CA GLU A 149 14.26 20.65 5.89
C GLU A 149 14.84 20.50 4.49
N TYR A 150 13.97 20.13 3.55
CA TYR A 150 14.27 20.00 2.12
C TYR A 150 13.32 20.88 1.33
N GLU A 151 13.86 21.63 0.39
CA GLU A 151 13.09 22.31 -0.63
C GLU A 151 13.00 21.41 -1.86
N LEU A 152 11.78 21.14 -2.31
CA LEU A 152 11.47 20.34 -3.49
C LEU A 152 10.94 21.30 -4.55
N ASN A 153 11.59 21.38 -5.70
CA ASN A 153 11.05 22.09 -6.87
C ASN A 153 10.61 21.04 -7.88
N LEU A 154 9.35 21.09 -8.26
CA LEU A 154 8.67 20.11 -9.09
C LEU A 154 8.46 20.67 -10.49
N GLU A 155 8.92 19.93 -11.49
CA GLU A 155 8.69 20.23 -12.92
C GLU A 155 7.83 19.10 -13.50
N TYR A 156 6.58 19.43 -13.84
CA TYR A 156 5.61 18.45 -14.32
C TYR A 156 5.69 18.27 -15.85
N ASP A 157 5.47 17.04 -16.31
CA ASP A 157 5.14 16.81 -17.72
C ASP A 157 3.71 17.31 -17.98
N GLU A 158 3.59 18.43 -18.70
CA GLU A 158 2.30 19.09 -18.98
C GLU A 158 1.29 18.15 -19.63
N LYS A 159 1.74 17.19 -20.44
CA LYS A 159 0.85 16.23 -21.11
C LYS A 159 0.17 15.29 -20.13
N LYS A 160 0.81 15.05 -18.97
CA LYS A 160 0.32 14.14 -17.94
C LYS A 160 -0.59 14.81 -16.92
N LEU A 161 -0.57 16.13 -16.79
CA LEU A 161 -1.43 16.89 -15.89
C LEU A 161 -2.93 16.68 -16.13
N PHE A 162 -3.31 16.37 -17.37
CA PHE A 162 -4.73 16.26 -17.78
C PHE A 162 -5.19 14.80 -17.98
N SER A 163 -4.30 13.83 -17.92
CA SER A 163 -4.58 12.42 -18.29
C SER A 163 -4.69 11.46 -17.14
N GLY A 164 -4.54 11.91 -15.89
CA GLY A 164 -4.58 11.08 -14.69
C GLY A 164 -4.19 11.84 -13.45
N ASP A 165 -3.86 11.13 -12.40
CA ASP A 165 -3.37 11.70 -11.15
C ASP A 165 -1.85 11.61 -11.08
N ILE A 166 -1.19 12.69 -10.63
CA ILE A 166 0.23 12.70 -10.35
C ILE A 166 0.44 12.62 -8.85
N PHE A 167 1.27 11.69 -8.43
CA PHE A 167 1.69 11.48 -7.05
C PHE A 167 3.15 11.88 -6.87
N LEU A 168 3.43 12.51 -5.74
CA LEU A 168 4.77 12.63 -5.21
C LEU A 168 5.04 11.41 -4.35
N GLU A 169 6.01 10.59 -4.74
CA GLU A 169 6.52 9.49 -3.92
C GLU A 169 7.74 9.94 -3.16
N LEU A 170 7.74 9.68 -1.85
CA LEU A 170 8.81 10.03 -0.92
C LEU A 170 9.28 8.78 -0.17
N ASP A 171 10.53 8.39 -0.37
CA ASP A 171 11.22 7.42 0.49
C ASP A 171 12.12 8.19 1.45
N PHE A 172 11.86 8.08 2.74
CA PHE A 172 12.63 8.79 3.76
C PHE A 172 12.89 7.92 5.00
N GLY A 173 13.94 8.27 5.73
CA GLY A 173 14.17 7.79 7.09
C GLY A 173 13.78 8.87 8.09
N GLY A 174 13.27 8.46 9.25
CA GLY A 174 12.82 9.36 10.32
C GLY A 174 11.55 8.82 10.97
N ASP A 175 11.07 9.52 11.98
CA ASP A 175 9.83 9.18 12.69
C ASP A 175 8.59 9.60 11.89
N ARG A 176 8.60 10.85 11.47
CA ARG A 176 7.52 11.45 10.69
C ARG A 176 8.03 12.48 9.71
N ALA A 177 7.19 12.79 8.74
CA ALA A 177 7.41 13.82 7.75
C ALA A 177 6.22 14.77 7.69
N GLU A 178 6.47 16.03 7.38
CA GLU A 178 5.46 17.05 7.13
C GLU A 178 5.75 17.73 5.79
N LEU A 179 4.73 17.91 4.96
CA LEU A 179 4.82 18.54 3.64
C LEU A 179 4.08 19.86 3.62
N TYR A 180 4.74 20.91 3.14
CA TYR A 180 4.22 22.25 3.11
C TYR A 180 4.23 22.81 1.69
N ALA A 181 3.13 23.47 1.31
CA ALA A 181 3.03 24.34 0.12
C ALA A 181 2.72 25.76 0.59
N ASP A 182 3.45 26.76 0.09
CA ASP A 182 3.26 28.18 0.45
C ASP A 182 3.21 28.45 1.97
N GLY A 183 4.02 27.71 2.72
CA GLY A 183 4.07 27.81 4.18
C GLY A 183 2.92 27.15 4.93
N LYS A 184 1.98 26.52 4.25
CA LYS A 184 0.85 25.79 4.80
C LYS A 184 1.16 24.29 4.84
N LEU A 185 0.90 23.64 5.95
CA LEU A 185 0.92 22.17 6.02
C LEU A 185 -0.19 21.62 5.10
N ILE A 186 0.19 20.79 4.15
CA ILE A 186 -0.72 20.16 3.20
C ILE A 186 -0.92 18.68 3.47
N ASP A 187 0.13 18.01 3.98
CA ASP A 187 0.07 16.58 4.29
C ASP A 187 1.13 16.21 5.33
N ASP A 188 0.95 15.10 6.02
CA ASP A 188 1.91 14.54 6.97
C ASP A 188 1.87 13.01 6.96
N TRP A 189 2.97 12.38 7.37
CA TRP A 189 3.13 10.95 7.37
C TRP A 189 3.97 10.45 8.53
N PHE A 190 3.50 9.41 9.20
CA PHE A 190 4.29 8.65 10.17
C PHE A 190 4.97 7.48 9.47
N SER A 191 6.26 7.31 9.70
CA SER A 191 7.05 6.27 9.05
C SER A 191 6.60 4.88 9.50
N ASN A 192 6.01 4.13 8.58
CA ASN A 192 5.58 2.75 8.75
C ASN A 192 6.42 1.75 7.92
N GLY A 193 7.47 2.24 7.26
CA GLY A 193 8.34 1.47 6.37
C GLY A 193 7.90 1.47 4.90
N GLU A 194 6.74 2.03 4.58
CA GLU A 194 6.22 2.16 3.22
C GLU A 194 6.59 3.49 2.58
N LEU A 195 6.45 3.56 1.24
CA LEU A 195 6.57 4.81 0.49
C LEU A 195 5.39 5.73 0.81
N TRP A 196 5.70 6.98 1.13
CA TRP A 196 4.67 8.00 1.25
C TRP A 196 4.27 8.52 -0.13
N ARG A 197 2.98 8.39 -0.46
CA ARG A 197 2.40 8.85 -1.73
C ARG A 197 1.45 10.01 -1.49
N VAL A 198 1.78 11.17 -2.05
CA VAL A 198 0.97 12.39 -1.93
C VAL A 198 0.30 12.71 -3.25
N ALA A 199 -1.04 12.72 -3.27
CA ALA A 199 -1.81 13.05 -4.47
C ALA A 199 -1.77 14.56 -4.73
N LEU A 200 -0.93 15.03 -5.66
CA LEU A 200 -0.66 16.45 -5.89
C LEU A 200 -1.84 17.21 -6.48
N LYS A 201 -2.75 16.52 -7.17
CA LYS A 201 -3.99 17.10 -7.69
C LYS A 201 -4.85 17.76 -6.61
N ARG A 202 -4.87 17.18 -5.40
CA ARG A 202 -5.61 17.72 -4.25
C ARG A 202 -5.14 19.12 -3.84
N TYR A 203 -3.90 19.46 -4.18
CA TYR A 203 -3.22 20.69 -3.78
C TYR A 203 -2.95 21.62 -4.98
N GLY A 204 -3.56 21.32 -6.16
CA GLY A 204 -3.44 22.16 -7.35
C GLY A 204 -2.08 22.11 -8.03
N TYR A 205 -1.35 21.00 -7.89
CA TYR A 205 -0.02 20.77 -8.50
C TYR A 205 1.01 21.85 -8.11
N PRO A 206 1.36 21.99 -6.84
CA PRO A 206 2.32 23.00 -6.39
C PRO A 206 3.70 22.76 -6.99
N GLU A 207 4.33 23.78 -7.56
CA GLU A 207 5.69 23.70 -8.12
C GLU A 207 6.78 23.70 -7.04
N LYS A 208 6.47 24.19 -5.84
CA LYS A 208 7.43 24.27 -4.72
C LYS A 208 6.83 23.72 -3.45
N LEU A 209 7.57 22.81 -2.82
CA LEU A 209 7.20 22.20 -1.56
C LEU A 209 8.36 22.31 -0.57
N VAL A 210 8.04 22.33 0.71
CA VAL A 210 9.01 22.18 1.80
C VAL A 210 8.68 20.92 2.57
N LEU A 211 9.63 19.99 2.58
CA LEU A 211 9.54 18.75 3.33
C LEU A 211 10.32 18.90 4.65
N LYS A 212 9.71 18.57 5.77
CA LYS A 212 10.37 18.48 7.08
C LYS A 212 10.38 17.05 7.56
N LEU A 213 11.57 16.52 7.83
CA LEU A 213 11.77 15.17 8.36
C LEU A 213 12.19 15.25 9.82
N TYR A 214 11.45 14.55 10.67
CA TYR A 214 11.71 14.49 12.12
C TYR A 214 12.46 13.20 12.46
N PRO A 215 13.54 13.28 13.25
CA PRO A 215 14.28 12.09 13.67
C PRO A 215 13.47 11.26 14.66
N PHE A 216 13.77 9.95 14.75
CA PHE A 216 13.24 9.09 15.78
C PHE A 216 13.62 9.55 17.19
N ASP A 217 12.68 9.48 18.11
CA ASP A 217 12.96 9.58 19.53
C ASP A 217 13.34 8.19 20.06
N ASP A 218 14.58 8.05 20.57
CA ASP A 218 15.10 6.80 21.14
C ASP A 218 14.28 6.28 22.35
N LYS A 219 13.35 7.08 22.85
CA LYS A 219 12.47 6.74 23.98
C LYS A 219 11.15 6.11 23.56
N VAL A 220 10.82 6.15 22.29
CA VAL A 220 9.58 5.59 21.76
C VAL A 220 9.85 4.18 21.24
N TYR A 221 8.97 3.25 21.60
CA TYR A 221 9.00 1.89 21.07
C TYR A 221 8.34 1.85 19.71
N TYR A 222 8.99 1.17 18.75
CA TYR A 222 8.48 0.96 17.41
C TYR A 222 8.41 -0.55 17.12
N ASP A 223 7.26 -1.03 16.68
CA ASP A 223 7.07 -2.44 16.29
C ASP A 223 7.83 -2.78 15.00
N LEU A 224 7.93 -1.83 14.09
CA LEU A 224 8.71 -1.94 12.86
C LEU A 224 10.13 -1.41 13.09
N LYS A 225 11.13 -2.01 12.42
CA LYS A 225 12.50 -1.51 12.44
C LYS A 225 12.61 -0.28 11.53
N PRO A 226 12.50 0.94 12.06
CA PRO A 226 12.54 2.13 11.23
C PRO A 226 13.94 2.31 10.60
N LYS A 227 14.00 2.94 9.43
CA LYS A 227 15.26 3.43 8.87
C LYS A 227 15.84 4.45 9.86
N LYS A 228 16.94 4.11 10.55
CA LYS A 228 17.46 4.88 11.70
C LYS A 228 17.98 6.28 11.34
N GLU A 229 18.37 6.50 10.10
CA GLU A 229 18.91 7.77 9.67
C GLU A 229 17.81 8.70 9.17
N CYS A 230 17.68 9.88 9.81
CA CYS A 230 16.74 10.91 9.36
C CYS A 230 17.28 11.57 8.09
N ARG A 231 16.79 11.12 6.92
CA ARG A 231 17.17 11.66 5.61
C ARG A 231 16.13 11.34 4.57
N LEU A 232 16.10 12.14 3.51
CA LEU A 232 15.40 11.84 2.29
C LEU A 232 16.26 10.90 1.44
N ASN A 233 15.72 9.73 1.08
CA ASN A 233 16.43 8.73 0.30
C ASN A 233 16.14 8.88 -1.19
N GLU A 234 14.87 8.97 -1.55
CA GLU A 234 14.43 9.06 -2.94
C GLU A 234 13.15 9.90 -3.06
N THR A 235 13.00 10.58 -4.19
CA THR A 235 11.77 11.30 -4.57
C THR A 235 11.44 11.04 -6.03
N LYS A 236 10.16 10.85 -6.33
CA LYS A 236 9.69 10.66 -7.70
C LYS A 236 8.37 11.38 -7.93
N LEU A 237 8.17 11.92 -9.13
CA LEU A 237 6.85 12.27 -9.64
C LEU A 237 6.34 11.11 -10.49
N VAL A 238 5.19 10.57 -10.11
CA VAL A 238 4.61 9.38 -10.73
C VAL A 238 3.21 9.71 -11.22
N HIS A 239 2.98 9.51 -12.52
CA HIS A 239 1.66 9.56 -13.12
C HIS A 239 1.01 8.20 -13.00
N VAL A 240 -0.21 8.16 -12.48
CA VAL A 240 -1.01 6.96 -12.35
C VAL A 240 -2.04 6.92 -13.46
N ARG A 241 -1.99 5.89 -14.28
CA ARG A 241 -2.93 5.65 -15.36
C ARG A 241 -3.57 4.28 -15.19
N CYS A 242 -4.89 4.23 -15.36
CA CYS A 242 -5.62 2.97 -15.50
C CYS A 242 -5.81 2.69 -16.99
N ASP A 243 -5.59 1.46 -17.43
CA ASP A 243 -5.89 1.08 -18.80
C ASP A 243 -7.41 1.01 -18.99
N SER A 244 -7.95 1.91 -19.81
CA SER A 244 -9.38 1.96 -20.12
C SER A 244 -9.86 0.76 -20.98
N GLU A 245 -8.96 -0.08 -21.46
CA GLU A 245 -9.29 -1.20 -22.36
C GLU A 245 -9.65 -2.52 -21.65
N SER A 246 -9.33 -2.69 -20.38
CA SER A 246 -9.70 -3.91 -19.64
C SER A 246 -11.17 -3.94 -19.20
N SER A 247 -11.95 -2.89 -19.44
CA SER A 247 -13.40 -2.91 -19.33
C SER A 247 -14.13 -3.57 -20.51
N LYS A 248 -13.42 -4.20 -21.44
CA LYS A 248 -14.03 -5.15 -22.35
C LYS A 248 -14.46 -6.34 -21.52
N ASN A 249 -15.80 -6.41 -21.27
CA ASN A 249 -16.51 -7.56 -20.76
C ASN A 249 -15.63 -8.81 -20.75
N GLY A 250 -14.89 -8.98 -19.67
CA GLY A 250 -14.12 -10.17 -19.47
C GLY A 250 -15.13 -11.30 -19.33
N GLU A 251 -15.50 -11.92 -20.44
CA GLU A 251 -15.88 -13.31 -20.39
C GLU A 251 -14.67 -13.97 -19.73
N ILE A 252 -14.81 -14.23 -18.42
CA ILE A 252 -13.91 -15.12 -17.71
C ILE A 252 -14.07 -16.43 -18.49
N THR A 253 -13.16 -16.62 -19.45
CA THR A 253 -13.12 -17.81 -20.26
C THR A 253 -12.84 -18.92 -19.26
N SER A 254 -13.83 -19.74 -19.00
CA SER A 254 -13.64 -20.97 -18.27
C SER A 254 -12.60 -21.77 -19.02
N MET A 255 -11.37 -21.71 -18.59
CA MET A 255 -10.42 -22.78 -18.89
C MET A 255 -10.81 -23.93 -17.97
N ILE A 256 -11.48 -24.90 -18.48
CA ILE A 256 -11.59 -26.28 -18.03
C ILE A 256 -11.19 -27.14 -19.23
#